data_aad5518979fa45fb36955fe9b1b0e361
#
_entry.id   aad5518979fa45fb36955fe9b1b0e361
#
_cell.length_a   1.000
_cell.length_b   1.000
_cell.length_c   1.000
_cell.angle_alpha   90.00
_cell.angle_beta   90.00
_cell.angle_gamma   90.00
#
_symmetry.space_group_name_H-M   'P 1'
#
loop_
_entity.id
_entity.type
_entity.pdbx_description
1 polymer ?
#
loop_
_entity_poly.entity_id
_entity_poly.type
_entity_poly.pdbx_seq_one_letter_code
_entity_poly.pdbx_strand_id
1 'polypeptide(L)'
;MRHVTLMRSDDTFDIEAIDDDVVPPATVTTLRARLSVKGDVKCVAGEHITFTVAVEADGERIATADVSVECRAPTSSALMAFLDGDGSVQTAAVVRPPASCAKNTPFRVLVALHGTGVTARSSADSYKFKPRGARDDVDYTFGVPGACAYLLALSRHGAHNWEGLSLRHAIKALDALTAWKDAGPPQIVVAGHSMGGHGAGLLAAALGSRAKGVAINAGWPRKEVYGESNTRYLHDQGAHLIEPALRAVLDATLAGSAVDAVASNLCCVRSLLRIGGKDEAVPPYHMRRISRLIKDCPSEYEEVPSKGHWWWDSVVANDGGAVNDERMRRFFNEAFSSHDDCQVGYEHVTTNVDAVLGSCGYSERATSRARSGPIWQRRWRQYCRYRDEDLSLR
;
A
#
# COMPACT_ATOMS: atom_id res chain seq x y z
N MET A 1 -9.11 19.75 -34.29
CA MET A 1 -9.48 19.08 -33.04
C MET A 1 -10.75 18.32 -33.31
N ARG A 2 -10.84 17.07 -32.89
CA ARG A 2 -12.07 16.26 -33.02
C ARG A 2 -12.60 15.95 -31.64
N HIS A 3 -13.91 16.05 -31.46
CA HIS A 3 -14.55 15.50 -30.28
C HIS A 3 -14.62 13.98 -30.39
N VAL A 4 -14.04 13.30 -29.41
CA VAL A 4 -14.00 11.84 -29.35
C VAL A 4 -14.70 11.38 -28.08
N THR A 5 -15.68 10.49 -28.23
CA THR A 5 -16.44 9.92 -27.11
C THR A 5 -16.30 8.41 -27.10
N LEU A 6 -16.34 7.83 -25.90
CA LEU A 6 -16.45 6.39 -25.70
C LEU A 6 -17.90 6.03 -25.42
N MET A 7 -18.46 5.18 -26.27
CA MET A 7 -19.85 4.74 -26.20
C MET A 7 -19.92 3.25 -25.93
N ARG A 8 -20.96 2.81 -25.24
CA ARG A 8 -21.29 1.40 -25.11
C ARG A 8 -21.91 0.85 -26.38
N SER A 9 -21.65 -0.39 -26.69
CA SER A 9 -22.33 -1.09 -27.79
C SER A 9 -23.52 -1.93 -27.34
N ASP A 10 -23.66 -2.18 -26.01
CA ASP A 10 -24.75 -2.96 -25.43
C ASP A 10 -25.23 -2.36 -24.09
N ASP A 11 -26.29 -2.93 -23.53
CA ASP A 11 -26.93 -2.42 -22.31
C ASP A 11 -26.43 -3.07 -21.02
N THR A 12 -25.39 -3.92 -21.08
CA THR A 12 -24.89 -4.66 -19.93
C THR A 12 -24.02 -3.84 -18.99
N PHE A 13 -23.53 -2.68 -19.46
CA PHE A 13 -22.67 -1.80 -18.65
C PHE A 13 -22.85 -0.33 -19.00
N ASP A 14 -22.45 0.55 -18.08
CA ASP A 14 -22.34 1.99 -18.30
C ASP A 14 -20.88 2.39 -18.54
N ILE A 15 -20.69 3.36 -19.42
CA ILE A 15 -19.41 4.02 -19.63
C ILE A 15 -19.55 5.49 -19.19
N GLU A 16 -18.65 5.91 -18.31
CA GLU A 16 -18.48 7.31 -17.92
C GLU A 16 -17.09 7.77 -18.36
N ALA A 17 -17.03 8.71 -19.30
CA ALA A 17 -15.76 9.31 -19.72
C ALA A 17 -15.13 10.08 -18.55
N ILE A 18 -13.80 9.95 -18.40
CA ILE A 18 -13.02 10.63 -17.35
C ILE A 18 -12.26 11.81 -17.93
N ASP A 19 -11.83 11.70 -19.20
CA ASP A 19 -11.05 12.73 -19.88
C ASP A 19 -11.93 13.66 -20.72
N ASP A 20 -11.39 14.86 -20.95
CA ASP A 20 -11.90 15.73 -22.00
C ASP A 20 -11.73 15.05 -23.37
N ASP A 21 -12.76 15.10 -24.15
CA ASP A 21 -12.93 14.36 -25.38
C ASP A 21 -12.34 15.10 -26.62
N VAL A 22 -11.48 16.08 -26.40
CA VAL A 22 -10.87 16.84 -27.52
C VAL A 22 -9.47 16.29 -27.84
N VAL A 23 -9.38 15.62 -28.99
CA VAL A 23 -8.10 15.05 -29.48
C VAL A 23 -7.49 15.98 -30.53
N PRO A 24 -6.26 16.49 -30.32
CA PRO A 24 -5.55 17.28 -31.30
C PRO A 24 -5.19 16.47 -32.56
N PRO A 25 -5.08 17.11 -33.75
CA PRO A 25 -4.64 16.44 -34.96
C PRO A 25 -3.24 15.83 -34.82
N ALA A 26 -3.04 14.68 -35.45
CA ALA A 26 -1.75 13.96 -35.49
C ALA A 26 -1.15 13.63 -34.12
N THR A 27 -1.96 13.48 -33.09
CA THR A 27 -1.54 13.05 -31.76
C THR A 27 -2.11 11.68 -31.42
N VAL A 28 -1.39 10.95 -30.55
CA VAL A 28 -1.89 9.76 -29.89
C VAL A 28 -2.31 10.17 -28.50
N THR A 29 -3.60 9.99 -28.18
CA THR A 29 -4.17 10.39 -26.88
C THR A 29 -4.77 9.15 -26.22
N THR A 30 -4.54 9.00 -24.92
CA THR A 30 -5.19 7.97 -24.11
C THR A 30 -6.50 8.52 -23.59
N LEU A 31 -7.61 7.87 -23.95
CA LEU A 31 -8.93 8.17 -23.37
C LEU A 31 -9.19 7.20 -22.22
N ARG A 32 -9.64 7.73 -21.09
CA ARG A 32 -9.98 6.96 -19.89
C ARG A 32 -11.47 7.00 -19.67
N ALA A 33 -12.02 5.87 -19.29
CA ALA A 33 -13.42 5.77 -18.92
C ALA A 33 -13.60 4.85 -17.71
N ARG A 34 -14.64 5.12 -16.94
CA ARG A 34 -15.12 4.20 -15.91
C ARG A 34 -16.17 3.28 -16.52
N LEU A 35 -16.00 1.99 -16.30
CA LEU A 35 -16.97 0.97 -16.68
C LEU A 35 -17.68 0.48 -15.43
N SER A 36 -19.01 0.48 -15.46
CA SER A 36 -19.88 -0.01 -14.38
C SER A 36 -20.85 -1.02 -14.95
N VAL A 37 -20.84 -2.24 -14.40
CA VAL A 37 -21.77 -3.30 -14.83
C VAL A 37 -23.17 -2.99 -14.34
N LYS A 38 -24.17 -3.13 -15.22
CA LYS A 38 -25.60 -2.96 -14.90
C LYS A 38 -26.25 -4.27 -14.52
N GLY A 39 -27.08 -4.23 -13.50
CA GLY A 39 -27.96 -5.35 -13.13
C GLY A 39 -27.22 -6.61 -12.69
N ASP A 40 -27.91 -7.73 -12.79
CA ASP A 40 -27.43 -9.05 -12.37
C ASP A 40 -26.66 -9.76 -13.50
N VAL A 41 -25.55 -9.23 -13.93
CA VAL A 41 -24.69 -9.97 -14.86
C VAL A 41 -24.16 -11.21 -14.16
N LYS A 42 -24.54 -12.39 -14.67
CA LYS A 42 -24.03 -13.67 -14.15
C LYS A 42 -22.55 -13.77 -14.47
N CYS A 43 -21.76 -13.85 -13.42
CA CYS A 43 -20.32 -13.99 -13.51
C CYS A 43 -19.93 -15.32 -12.87
N VAL A 44 -19.59 -16.29 -13.71
CA VAL A 44 -19.12 -17.61 -13.27
C VAL A 44 -17.61 -17.59 -13.19
N ALA A 45 -17.06 -18.02 -12.05
CA ALA A 45 -15.61 -17.98 -11.84
C ALA A 45 -14.84 -18.74 -12.92
N GLY A 46 -13.85 -18.10 -13.52
CA GLY A 46 -13.04 -18.61 -14.63
C GLY A 46 -13.57 -18.27 -16.01
N GLU A 47 -14.81 -17.80 -16.15
CA GLU A 47 -15.33 -17.28 -17.41
C GLU A 47 -14.89 -15.83 -17.66
N HIS A 48 -15.02 -15.40 -18.90
CA HIS A 48 -14.76 -14.02 -19.29
C HIS A 48 -16.05 -13.36 -19.78
N ILE A 49 -16.29 -12.15 -19.32
CA ILE A 49 -17.32 -11.29 -19.89
C ILE A 49 -16.60 -10.33 -20.83
N THR A 50 -17.00 -10.35 -22.10
CA THR A 50 -16.48 -9.45 -23.12
C THR A 50 -17.55 -8.45 -23.49
N PHE A 51 -17.18 -7.18 -23.53
CA PHE A 51 -18.04 -6.10 -23.99
C PHE A 51 -17.30 -5.23 -24.98
N THR A 52 -18.02 -4.71 -25.97
CA THR A 52 -17.46 -3.88 -27.03
C THR A 52 -17.65 -2.40 -26.70
N VAL A 53 -16.57 -1.66 -26.70
CA VAL A 53 -16.54 -0.20 -26.56
C VAL A 53 -16.43 0.41 -27.95
N ALA A 54 -17.34 1.31 -28.31
CA ALA A 54 -17.26 2.09 -29.54
C ALA A 54 -16.55 3.43 -29.28
N VAL A 55 -15.72 3.83 -30.21
CA VAL A 55 -15.08 5.13 -30.26
C VAL A 55 -15.79 5.96 -31.34
N GLU A 56 -16.38 7.06 -30.97
CA GLU A 56 -17.03 8.00 -31.88
C GLU A 56 -16.22 9.30 -31.98
N ALA A 57 -16.13 9.86 -33.15
CA ALA A 57 -15.55 11.17 -33.37
C ALA A 57 -16.54 12.05 -34.13
N ASP A 58 -16.86 13.21 -33.60
CA ASP A 58 -17.85 14.16 -34.17
C ASP A 58 -19.22 13.50 -34.47
N GLY A 59 -19.61 12.50 -33.64
CA GLY A 59 -20.85 11.75 -33.77
C GLY A 59 -20.81 10.58 -34.74
N GLU A 60 -19.67 10.27 -35.31
CA GLU A 60 -19.45 9.17 -36.25
C GLU A 60 -18.60 8.07 -35.59
N ARG A 61 -19.03 6.82 -35.65
CA ARG A 61 -18.28 5.69 -35.10
C ARG A 61 -17.05 5.42 -35.97
N ILE A 62 -15.88 5.59 -35.37
CA ILE A 62 -14.59 5.45 -36.07
C ILE A 62 -13.85 4.16 -35.75
N ALA A 63 -14.13 3.55 -34.57
CA ALA A 63 -13.50 2.31 -34.15
C ALA A 63 -14.35 1.59 -33.10
N THR A 64 -14.04 0.30 -32.91
CA THR A 64 -14.52 -0.50 -31.77
C THR A 64 -13.36 -1.26 -31.15
N ALA A 65 -13.45 -1.53 -29.85
CA ALA A 65 -12.49 -2.35 -29.12
C ALA A 65 -13.23 -3.28 -28.14
N ASP A 66 -12.82 -4.54 -28.12
CA ASP A 66 -13.35 -5.51 -27.17
C ASP A 66 -12.54 -5.47 -25.87
N VAL A 67 -13.25 -5.36 -24.76
CA VAL A 67 -12.69 -5.40 -23.42
C VAL A 67 -13.19 -6.68 -22.75
N SER A 68 -12.27 -7.54 -22.36
CA SER A 68 -12.57 -8.82 -21.73
C SER A 68 -12.18 -8.78 -20.26
N VAL A 69 -13.13 -9.12 -19.38
CA VAL A 69 -12.95 -9.14 -17.93
C VAL A 69 -13.15 -10.55 -17.41
N GLU A 70 -12.15 -11.07 -16.72
CA GLU A 70 -12.23 -12.39 -16.07
C GLU A 70 -13.12 -12.35 -14.85
N CYS A 71 -14.07 -13.26 -14.79
CA CYS A 71 -14.92 -13.51 -13.63
C CYS A 71 -14.16 -14.26 -12.55
N ARG A 72 -14.11 -13.70 -11.36
CA ARG A 72 -13.41 -14.30 -10.22
C ARG A 72 -14.40 -14.76 -9.15
N ALA A 73 -14.06 -15.85 -8.47
CA ALA A 73 -14.84 -16.29 -7.32
C ALA A 73 -14.87 -15.19 -6.23
N PRO A 74 -15.97 -15.04 -5.49
CA PRO A 74 -16.07 -14.02 -4.44
C PRO A 74 -14.99 -14.10 -3.36
N THR A 75 -14.41 -15.30 -3.17
CA THR A 75 -13.33 -15.57 -2.20
C THR A 75 -11.93 -15.45 -2.80
N SER A 76 -11.81 -15.06 -4.08
CA SER A 76 -10.53 -14.87 -4.78
C SER A 76 -10.21 -13.39 -4.91
N SER A 77 -8.95 -13.09 -5.26
CA SER A 77 -8.56 -11.73 -5.60
C SER A 77 -9.19 -11.26 -6.92
N ALA A 78 -9.62 -10.01 -6.94
CA ALA A 78 -10.07 -9.33 -8.16
C ALA A 78 -9.29 -8.04 -8.34
N LEU A 79 -9.08 -7.60 -9.58
CA LEU A 79 -8.43 -6.31 -9.85
C LEU A 79 -9.45 -5.17 -9.73
N MET A 80 -9.04 -4.12 -9.04
CA MET A 80 -9.72 -2.84 -8.97
C MET A 80 -8.85 -1.80 -9.67
N ALA A 81 -9.43 -1.02 -10.57
CA ALA A 81 -8.75 0.12 -11.20
C ALA A 81 -9.05 1.41 -10.42
N PHE A 82 -8.08 2.31 -10.38
CA PHE A 82 -8.23 3.63 -9.78
C PHE A 82 -7.33 4.65 -10.48
N LEU A 83 -7.64 5.94 -10.27
CA LEU A 83 -6.80 7.04 -10.74
C LEU A 83 -5.74 7.38 -9.69
N ASP A 84 -4.49 7.34 -10.10
CA ASP A 84 -3.37 7.77 -9.26
C ASP A 84 -3.21 9.31 -9.26
N GLY A 85 -2.31 9.80 -8.45
CA GLY A 85 -2.09 11.23 -8.26
C GLY A 85 -1.60 11.99 -9.50
N ASP A 86 -1.04 11.31 -10.48
CA ASP A 86 -0.66 11.87 -11.78
C ASP A 86 -1.76 11.74 -12.84
N GLY A 87 -2.93 11.21 -12.46
CA GLY A 87 -4.05 10.97 -13.35
C GLY A 87 -3.97 9.68 -14.15
N SER A 88 -2.91 8.87 -14.02
CA SER A 88 -2.83 7.58 -14.68
C SER A 88 -3.78 6.56 -14.05
N VAL A 89 -4.26 5.61 -14.87
CA VAL A 89 -5.03 4.48 -14.38
C VAL A 89 -4.08 3.42 -13.83
N GLN A 90 -4.24 3.10 -12.57
CA GLN A 90 -3.49 2.07 -11.86
C GLN A 90 -4.42 0.97 -11.35
N THR A 91 -3.85 -0.14 -10.90
CA THR A 91 -4.61 -1.28 -10.41
C THR A 91 -4.15 -1.71 -9.01
N ALA A 92 -5.08 -2.27 -8.25
CA ALA A 92 -4.81 -3.00 -7.02
C ALA A 92 -5.63 -4.29 -7.01
N ALA A 93 -5.13 -5.31 -6.34
CA ALA A 93 -5.92 -6.52 -6.15
C ALA A 93 -6.67 -6.44 -4.82
N VAL A 94 -7.94 -6.81 -4.86
CA VAL A 94 -8.84 -6.77 -3.70
C VAL A 94 -9.36 -8.17 -3.43
N VAL A 95 -9.30 -8.60 -2.17
CA VAL A 95 -10.04 -9.76 -1.67
C VAL A 95 -11.12 -9.27 -0.72
N ARG A 96 -12.34 -9.70 -0.94
CA ARG A 96 -13.48 -9.34 -0.08
C ARG A 96 -13.49 -10.17 1.20
N PRO A 97 -14.00 -9.64 2.32
CA PRO A 97 -14.24 -10.45 3.50
C PRO A 97 -15.27 -11.55 3.19
N PRO A 98 -15.23 -12.68 3.93
CA PRO A 98 -16.21 -13.76 3.78
C PRO A 98 -17.64 -13.26 3.95
N ALA A 99 -18.59 -13.89 3.22
CA ALA A 99 -20.02 -13.57 3.33
C ALA A 99 -20.61 -13.81 4.73
N SER A 100 -19.94 -14.62 5.56
CA SER A 100 -20.28 -14.85 6.96
C SER A 100 -20.04 -13.66 7.89
N CYS A 101 -19.32 -12.64 7.42
CA CYS A 101 -19.08 -11.44 8.20
C CYS A 101 -20.37 -10.64 8.40
N ALA A 102 -20.60 -10.17 9.63
CA ALA A 102 -21.82 -9.43 9.95
C ALA A 102 -21.87 -8.10 9.16
N LYS A 103 -23.08 -7.73 8.73
CA LYS A 103 -23.30 -6.51 7.94
C LYS A 103 -22.85 -5.22 8.67
N ASN A 104 -22.88 -5.24 9.99
CA ASN A 104 -22.50 -4.10 10.85
C ASN A 104 -21.01 -4.14 11.28
N THR A 105 -20.20 -5.03 10.71
CA THR A 105 -18.76 -5.04 10.98
C THR A 105 -18.14 -3.72 10.51
N PRO A 106 -17.28 -3.10 11.33
CA PRO A 106 -16.56 -1.91 10.90
C PRO A 106 -15.82 -2.12 9.58
N PHE A 107 -15.72 -1.08 8.76
CA PHE A 107 -14.96 -1.18 7.51
C PHE A 107 -13.47 -1.32 7.83
N ARG A 108 -12.92 -2.50 7.56
CA ARG A 108 -11.54 -2.90 7.86
C ARG A 108 -10.80 -3.20 6.58
N VAL A 109 -9.57 -2.72 6.49
CA VAL A 109 -8.70 -2.94 5.32
C VAL A 109 -7.31 -3.35 5.76
N LEU A 110 -6.87 -4.54 5.33
CA LEU A 110 -5.47 -4.93 5.37
C LEU A 110 -4.81 -4.47 4.06
N VAL A 111 -3.91 -3.50 4.16
CA VAL A 111 -3.12 -3.02 3.01
C VAL A 111 -1.86 -3.85 2.91
N ALA A 112 -1.70 -4.57 1.81
CA ALA A 112 -0.57 -5.47 1.57
C ALA A 112 0.39 -4.89 0.51
N LEU A 113 1.65 -4.72 0.89
CA LEU A 113 2.71 -4.26 0.02
C LEU A 113 3.61 -5.45 -0.37
N HIS A 114 3.73 -5.68 -1.67
CA HIS A 114 4.46 -6.85 -2.18
C HIS A 114 5.98 -6.65 -2.22
N GLY A 115 6.71 -7.76 -2.23
CA GLY A 115 8.16 -7.81 -2.47
C GLY A 115 8.53 -7.64 -3.95
N THR A 116 9.82 -7.64 -4.23
CA THR A 116 10.37 -7.51 -5.58
C THR A 116 9.89 -8.65 -6.49
N GLY A 117 9.45 -8.30 -7.70
CA GLY A 117 9.01 -9.29 -8.71
C GLY A 117 7.61 -9.88 -8.50
N VAL A 118 6.88 -9.47 -7.46
CA VAL A 118 5.54 -9.96 -7.15
C VAL A 118 4.49 -8.99 -7.72
N THR A 119 3.44 -9.53 -8.33
CA THR A 119 2.29 -8.73 -8.80
C THR A 119 1.29 -8.48 -7.68
N ALA A 120 0.39 -7.50 -7.84
CA ALA A 120 -0.67 -7.25 -6.88
C ALA A 120 -1.56 -8.50 -6.66
N ARG A 121 -1.96 -9.20 -7.75
CA ARG A 121 -2.74 -10.46 -7.65
C ARG A 121 -1.98 -11.54 -6.90
N SER A 122 -0.73 -11.81 -7.28
CA SER A 122 0.10 -12.79 -6.59
C SER A 122 0.30 -12.45 -5.11
N SER A 123 0.44 -11.16 -4.80
CA SER A 123 0.50 -10.69 -3.42
C SER A 123 -0.79 -10.96 -2.66
N ALA A 124 -1.94 -10.64 -3.25
CA ALA A 124 -3.24 -10.92 -2.65
C ALA A 124 -3.47 -12.43 -2.46
N ASP A 125 -3.14 -13.24 -3.47
CA ASP A 125 -3.28 -14.69 -3.43
C ASP A 125 -2.28 -15.36 -2.46
N SER A 126 -1.26 -14.64 -2.03
CA SER A 126 -0.34 -15.07 -0.96
C SER A 126 -1.01 -15.10 0.41
N TYR A 127 -2.05 -14.31 0.63
CA TYR A 127 -2.84 -14.31 1.86
C TYR A 127 -3.89 -15.41 1.83
N LYS A 128 -3.47 -16.64 1.62
CA LYS A 128 -4.31 -17.83 1.54
C LYS A 128 -4.33 -18.60 2.85
N PHE A 129 -5.44 -19.26 3.09
CA PHE A 129 -5.59 -20.21 4.19
C PHE A 129 -6.52 -21.34 3.79
N LYS A 130 -6.46 -22.47 4.51
CA LYS A 130 -7.38 -23.57 4.35
C LYS A 130 -8.45 -23.54 5.43
N PRO A 131 -9.73 -23.50 5.08
CA PRO A 131 -10.81 -23.74 6.02
C PRO A 131 -10.72 -25.14 6.63
N ARG A 132 -11.23 -25.32 7.85
CA ARG A 132 -11.30 -26.64 8.49
C ARG A 132 -12.16 -27.59 7.63
N GLY A 133 -11.61 -28.76 7.29
CA GLY A 133 -12.29 -29.76 6.46
C GLY A 133 -12.15 -29.55 4.95
N ALA A 134 -11.42 -28.54 4.51
CA ALA A 134 -11.08 -28.35 3.10
C ALA A 134 -10.12 -29.44 2.61
N ARG A 135 -10.22 -29.79 1.30
CA ARG A 135 -9.32 -30.76 0.68
C ARG A 135 -7.91 -30.20 0.54
N ASP A 136 -6.90 -31.07 0.64
CA ASP A 136 -5.50 -30.66 0.82
C ASP A 136 -4.86 -29.92 -0.36
N ASP A 137 -5.38 -30.05 -1.55
CA ASP A 137 -4.74 -29.57 -2.76
C ASP A 137 -5.45 -28.41 -3.48
N VAL A 138 -6.72 -28.12 -3.21
CA VAL A 138 -7.54 -27.24 -4.07
C VAL A 138 -8.33 -26.17 -3.34
N ASP A 139 -8.73 -26.37 -2.08
CA ASP A 139 -9.70 -25.51 -1.41
C ASP A 139 -9.06 -24.42 -0.54
N TYR A 140 -8.29 -23.53 -1.17
CA TYR A 140 -7.81 -22.33 -0.50
C TYR A 140 -8.85 -21.21 -0.55
N THR A 141 -8.98 -20.51 0.56
CA THR A 141 -9.64 -19.20 0.63
C THR A 141 -8.57 -18.13 0.78
N PHE A 142 -8.75 -17.00 0.11
CA PHE A 142 -7.84 -15.86 0.19
C PHE A 142 -8.38 -14.80 1.15
N GLY A 143 -7.48 -14.11 1.85
CA GLY A 143 -7.83 -13.05 2.79
C GLY A 143 -7.35 -13.32 4.20
N VAL A 144 -7.94 -12.63 5.17
CA VAL A 144 -7.58 -12.71 6.59
C VAL A 144 -8.75 -13.27 7.39
N PRO A 145 -8.73 -14.57 7.70
CA PRO A 145 -9.82 -15.19 8.45
C PRO A 145 -9.95 -14.58 9.85
N GLY A 146 -11.21 -14.35 10.26
CA GLY A 146 -11.56 -13.78 11.55
C GLY A 146 -11.55 -12.27 11.62
N ALA A 147 -10.75 -11.57 10.81
CA ALA A 147 -10.69 -10.12 10.83
C ALA A 147 -11.87 -9.42 10.16
N CYS A 148 -12.60 -10.13 9.29
CA CYS A 148 -13.66 -9.54 8.45
C CYS A 148 -13.18 -8.28 7.71
N ALA A 149 -11.95 -8.30 7.23
CA ALA A 149 -11.31 -7.20 6.54
C ALA A 149 -11.25 -7.43 5.03
N TYR A 150 -11.32 -6.34 4.27
CA TYR A 150 -10.84 -6.34 2.90
C TYR A 150 -9.32 -6.48 2.90
N LEU A 151 -8.78 -7.26 1.95
CA LEU A 151 -7.37 -7.25 1.63
C LEU A 151 -7.18 -6.35 0.39
N LEU A 152 -6.36 -5.35 0.49
CA LEU A 152 -5.97 -4.45 -0.60
C LEU A 152 -4.49 -4.65 -0.88
N ALA A 153 -4.17 -5.43 -1.90
CA ALA A 153 -2.80 -5.63 -2.35
C ALA A 153 -2.50 -4.67 -3.50
N LEU A 154 -1.52 -3.80 -3.29
CA LEU A 154 -1.22 -2.72 -4.20
C LEU A 154 -0.36 -3.20 -5.36
N SER A 155 -0.58 -2.65 -6.56
CA SER A 155 0.43 -2.63 -7.60
C SER A 155 1.44 -1.52 -7.30
N ARG A 156 2.61 -1.63 -7.89
CA ARG A 156 3.63 -0.59 -7.78
C ARG A 156 3.62 0.28 -9.04
N HIS A 157 3.34 1.57 -8.87
CA HIS A 157 3.44 2.51 -9.97
C HIS A 157 4.91 2.93 -10.15
N GLY A 158 5.56 2.42 -11.19
CA GLY A 158 6.97 2.66 -11.48
C GLY A 158 7.94 1.74 -10.72
N ALA A 159 9.22 1.94 -10.95
CA ALA A 159 10.30 1.13 -10.40
C ALA A 159 10.89 1.79 -9.14
N HIS A 160 10.27 1.58 -8.00
CA HIS A 160 10.71 2.10 -6.69
C HIS A 160 10.58 1.02 -5.61
N ASN A 161 11.10 1.29 -4.43
CA ASN A 161 11.06 0.38 -3.27
C ASN A 161 9.95 0.73 -2.28
N TRP A 162 8.78 1.14 -2.74
CA TRP A 162 7.72 1.76 -1.92
C TRP A 162 8.16 3.09 -1.29
N GLU A 163 9.05 3.80 -1.93
CA GLU A 163 9.62 5.08 -1.52
C GLU A 163 8.96 6.24 -2.29
N GLY A 164 9.07 7.45 -1.77
CA GLY A 164 8.60 8.65 -2.46
C GLY A 164 7.10 8.63 -2.77
N LEU A 165 6.74 8.74 -4.05
CA LEU A 165 5.35 8.83 -4.51
C LEU A 165 4.52 7.56 -4.27
N SER A 166 5.16 6.42 -3.97
CA SER A 166 4.45 5.17 -3.75
C SER A 166 3.55 5.17 -2.52
N LEU A 167 3.86 5.96 -1.50
CA LEU A 167 2.98 6.14 -0.35
C LEU A 167 1.68 6.84 -0.77
N ARG A 168 1.79 7.85 -1.64
CA ARG A 168 0.62 8.54 -2.21
C ARG A 168 -0.22 7.58 -3.06
N HIS A 169 0.41 6.75 -3.88
CA HIS A 169 -0.24 5.69 -4.63
C HIS A 169 -1.04 4.75 -3.71
N ALA A 170 -0.45 4.31 -2.59
CA ALA A 170 -1.13 3.46 -1.61
C ALA A 170 -2.38 4.14 -1.03
N ILE A 171 -2.30 5.42 -0.70
CA ILE A 171 -3.44 6.19 -0.19
C ILE A 171 -4.51 6.34 -1.26
N LYS A 172 -4.16 6.63 -2.52
CA LYS A 172 -5.12 6.73 -3.63
C LYS A 172 -5.87 5.42 -3.88
N ALA A 173 -5.19 4.28 -3.80
CA ALA A 173 -5.86 2.98 -3.90
C ALA A 173 -6.83 2.73 -2.73
N LEU A 174 -6.45 3.13 -1.52
CA LEU A 174 -7.29 3.01 -0.33
C LEU A 174 -8.52 3.92 -0.40
N ASP A 175 -8.34 5.17 -0.86
CA ASP A 175 -9.43 6.12 -1.09
C ASP A 175 -10.42 5.58 -2.14
N ALA A 176 -9.90 5.00 -3.23
CA ALA A 176 -10.72 4.39 -4.27
C ALA A 176 -11.54 3.18 -3.76
N LEU A 177 -10.92 2.32 -2.93
CA LEU A 177 -11.64 1.21 -2.28
C LEU A 177 -12.73 1.73 -1.35
N THR A 178 -12.44 2.78 -0.58
CA THR A 178 -13.38 3.41 0.35
C THR A 178 -14.58 4.00 -0.40
N ALA A 179 -14.33 4.73 -1.49
CA ALA A 179 -15.36 5.29 -2.35
C ALA A 179 -16.20 4.19 -3.04
N TRP A 180 -15.56 3.13 -3.55
CA TRP A 180 -16.27 2.01 -4.16
C TRP A 180 -17.19 1.28 -3.18
N LYS A 181 -16.83 1.25 -1.90
CA LYS A 181 -17.65 0.64 -0.84
C LYS A 181 -18.73 1.57 -0.31
N ASP A 182 -18.72 2.84 -0.66
CA ASP A 182 -19.57 3.87 -0.06
C ASP A 182 -19.55 3.78 1.48
N ALA A 183 -18.36 3.67 2.02
CA ALA A 183 -18.12 3.45 3.46
C ALA A 183 -17.42 4.65 4.09
N GLY A 184 -17.56 4.77 5.39
CA GLY A 184 -16.76 5.71 6.18
C GLY A 184 -15.27 5.32 6.22
N PRO A 185 -14.44 6.10 6.94
CA PRO A 185 -13.01 5.83 7.03
C PRO A 185 -12.72 4.41 7.52
N PRO A 186 -11.80 3.67 6.87
CA PRO A 186 -11.47 2.31 7.26
C PRO A 186 -10.61 2.25 8.52
N GLN A 187 -10.74 1.16 9.28
CA GLN A 187 -9.68 0.70 10.18
C GLN A 187 -8.60 0.05 9.32
N ILE A 188 -7.36 0.53 9.44
CA ILE A 188 -6.27 0.12 8.55
C ILE A 188 -5.25 -0.71 9.33
N VAL A 189 -4.87 -1.85 8.78
CA VAL A 189 -3.66 -2.58 9.16
C VAL A 189 -2.78 -2.67 7.92
N VAL A 190 -1.49 -2.43 8.08
CA VAL A 190 -0.52 -2.47 6.98
C VAL A 190 0.36 -3.70 7.13
N ALA A 191 0.65 -4.38 6.04
CA ALA A 191 1.57 -5.50 6.05
C ALA A 191 2.42 -5.52 4.78
N GLY A 192 3.64 -6.04 4.89
CA GLY A 192 4.49 -6.21 3.73
C GLY A 192 5.67 -7.12 4.02
N HIS A 193 6.24 -7.69 2.95
CA HIS A 193 7.38 -8.57 3.01
C HIS A 193 8.50 -8.07 2.10
N SER A 194 9.74 -8.17 2.56
CA SER A 194 10.92 -7.76 1.79
C SER A 194 10.86 -6.26 1.44
N MET A 195 10.92 -5.91 0.18
CA MET A 195 10.65 -4.55 -0.31
C MET A 195 9.32 -4.01 0.24
N GLY A 196 8.27 -4.83 0.28
CA GLY A 196 7.00 -4.48 0.90
C GLY A 196 7.08 -4.28 2.40
N GLY A 197 7.98 -5.00 3.10
CA GLY A 197 8.26 -4.79 4.52
C GLY A 197 8.83 -3.40 4.81
N HIS A 198 9.80 -2.97 3.99
CA HIS A 198 10.29 -1.59 4.02
C HIS A 198 9.15 -0.58 3.80
N GLY A 199 8.36 -0.79 2.73
CA GLY A 199 7.22 0.07 2.43
C GLY A 199 6.14 0.08 3.52
N ALA A 200 5.88 -1.06 4.16
CA ALA A 200 4.91 -1.15 5.25
C ALA A 200 5.32 -0.27 6.45
N GLY A 201 6.60 -0.26 6.79
CA GLY A 201 7.14 0.64 7.81
C GLY A 201 6.94 2.11 7.47
N LEU A 202 7.24 2.51 6.23
CA LEU A 202 7.04 3.88 5.75
C LEU A 202 5.55 4.27 5.73
N LEU A 203 4.69 3.42 5.16
CA LEU A 203 3.26 3.71 5.06
C LEU A 203 2.60 3.80 6.44
N ALA A 204 2.91 2.88 7.35
CA ALA A 204 2.36 2.93 8.69
C ALA A 204 2.85 4.16 9.48
N ALA A 205 4.13 4.53 9.32
CA ALA A 205 4.66 5.76 9.92
C ALA A 205 3.97 7.02 9.37
N ALA A 206 3.67 7.05 8.06
CA ALA A 206 2.95 8.16 7.43
C ALA A 206 1.46 8.21 7.85
N LEU A 207 0.82 7.07 8.02
CA LEU A 207 -0.57 6.99 8.51
C LEU A 207 -0.71 7.34 9.99
N GLY A 208 0.35 7.10 10.78
CA GLY A 208 0.34 7.32 12.22
C GLY A 208 -0.85 6.64 12.90
N SER A 209 -1.60 7.35 13.74
CA SER A 209 -2.76 6.83 14.47
C SER A 209 -3.93 6.33 13.58
N ARG A 210 -3.92 6.62 12.27
CA ARG A 210 -4.87 6.04 11.32
C ARG A 210 -4.63 4.54 11.09
N ALA A 211 -3.39 4.06 11.29
CA ALA A 211 -3.07 2.65 11.22
C ALA A 211 -3.24 1.99 12.61
N LYS A 212 -4.07 0.95 12.71
CA LYS A 212 -4.27 0.16 13.93
C LYS A 212 -3.13 -0.83 14.16
N GLY A 213 -2.41 -1.22 13.11
CA GLY A 213 -1.27 -2.11 13.21
C GLY A 213 -0.41 -2.15 11.96
N VAL A 214 0.83 -2.58 12.12
CA VAL A 214 1.76 -2.84 11.02
C VAL A 214 2.53 -4.13 11.24
N ALA A 215 2.60 -4.97 10.20
CA ALA A 215 3.48 -6.12 10.16
C ALA A 215 4.62 -5.87 9.15
N ILE A 216 5.82 -5.69 9.65
CA ILE A 216 7.03 -5.49 8.85
C ILE A 216 7.77 -6.82 8.79
N ASN A 217 7.67 -7.53 7.65
CA ASN A 217 8.34 -8.82 7.47
C ASN A 217 9.56 -8.64 6.58
N ALA A 218 10.73 -9.04 7.05
CA ALA A 218 12.00 -9.03 6.33
C ALA A 218 12.26 -7.67 5.62
N GLY A 219 11.91 -6.56 6.25
CA GLY A 219 12.14 -5.22 5.75
C GLY A 219 13.50 -4.66 6.14
N TRP A 220 13.83 -3.48 5.63
CA TRP A 220 15.06 -2.76 5.97
C TRP A 220 14.76 -1.32 6.39
N PRO A 221 15.63 -0.67 7.20
CA PRO A 221 15.36 0.67 7.70
C PRO A 221 15.54 1.76 6.64
N ARG A 222 16.56 1.63 5.77
CA ARG A 222 16.87 2.61 4.73
C ARG A 222 17.67 1.99 3.59
N LYS A 223 17.58 2.60 2.42
CA LYS A 223 18.19 2.11 1.19
C LYS A 223 19.72 2.07 1.25
N GLU A 224 20.34 3.04 1.91
CA GLU A 224 21.80 3.18 1.97
C GLU A 224 22.50 2.05 2.74
N VAL A 225 21.76 1.37 3.62
CA VAL A 225 22.30 0.22 4.37
C VAL A 225 21.79 -1.12 3.83
N TYR A 226 20.96 -1.10 2.79
CA TYR A 226 20.45 -2.28 2.13
C TYR A 226 20.79 -2.28 0.63
N GLY A 227 21.55 -3.26 0.20
CA GLY A 227 21.95 -3.47 -1.18
C GLY A 227 23.32 -2.89 -1.52
N GLU A 228 24.14 -3.71 -2.15
CA GLU A 228 25.52 -3.36 -2.50
C GLU A 228 25.64 -2.20 -3.48
N SER A 229 24.68 -2.03 -4.36
CA SER A 229 24.74 -1.01 -5.42
C SER A 229 24.81 0.42 -4.90
N ASN A 230 24.26 0.68 -3.71
CA ASN A 230 24.27 2.05 -3.15
C ASN A 230 25.52 2.33 -2.33
N THR A 231 26.10 1.33 -1.66
CA THR A 231 27.36 1.48 -0.94
C THR A 231 28.54 1.68 -1.88
N ARG A 232 28.56 1.00 -3.02
CA ARG A 232 29.61 1.20 -4.04
C ARG A 232 29.62 2.61 -4.61
N TYR A 233 28.46 3.21 -4.89
CA TYR A 233 28.38 4.58 -5.33
C TYR A 233 28.82 5.59 -4.27
N LEU A 234 28.63 5.26 -3.00
CA LEU A 234 28.96 6.15 -1.89
C LEU A 234 30.41 6.01 -1.43
N HIS A 235 31.05 4.85 -1.61
CA HIS A 235 32.35 4.55 -1.02
C HIS A 235 33.49 4.40 -2.03
N ASP A 236 33.24 3.86 -3.23
CA ASP A 236 34.38 3.48 -4.08
C ASP A 236 34.73 4.44 -5.20
N GLN A 237 33.85 5.24 -5.75
CA GLN A 237 34.22 5.93 -6.99
C GLN A 237 33.75 7.37 -7.18
N GLY A 238 33.12 8.00 -6.23
CA GLY A 238 32.58 9.27 -6.62
C GLY A 238 32.02 10.20 -5.56
N ALA A 239 31.94 9.79 -4.31
CA ALA A 239 31.38 10.65 -3.27
C ALA A 239 32.16 11.98 -3.13
N HIS A 240 33.48 11.95 -3.37
CA HIS A 240 34.35 13.11 -3.37
C HIS A 240 34.29 13.94 -4.67
N LEU A 241 33.67 13.38 -5.73
CA LEU A 241 33.51 14.09 -7.02
C LEU A 241 32.13 14.76 -7.12
N ILE A 242 31.22 14.49 -6.19
CA ILE A 242 29.89 15.12 -6.16
C ILE A 242 30.02 16.45 -5.42
N GLU A 243 29.56 17.51 -6.06
CA GLU A 243 29.49 18.84 -5.44
C GLU A 243 28.69 18.75 -4.12
N PRO A 244 29.18 19.34 -3.00
CA PRO A 244 28.59 19.16 -1.68
C PRO A 244 27.10 19.53 -1.57
N ALA A 245 26.65 20.57 -2.28
CA ALA A 245 25.24 20.96 -2.26
C ALA A 245 24.36 19.92 -2.98
N LEU A 246 24.82 19.39 -4.12
CA LEU A 246 24.13 18.30 -4.80
C LEU A 246 24.09 17.03 -3.93
N ARG A 247 25.19 16.72 -3.26
CA ARG A 247 25.25 15.60 -2.32
C ARG A 247 24.23 15.76 -1.20
N ALA A 248 24.12 16.96 -0.63
CA ALA A 248 23.15 17.24 0.43
C ALA A 248 21.69 17.04 -0.05
N VAL A 249 21.38 17.39 -1.30
CA VAL A 249 20.06 17.15 -1.91
C VAL A 249 19.78 15.65 -2.05
N LEU A 250 20.77 14.88 -2.54
CA LEU A 250 20.63 13.42 -2.67
C LEU A 250 20.44 12.75 -1.31
N ASP A 251 21.25 13.10 -0.33
CA ASP A 251 21.14 12.56 1.03
C ASP A 251 19.80 12.92 1.69
N ALA A 252 19.30 14.14 1.48
CA ALA A 252 17.97 14.54 1.97
C ALA A 252 16.84 13.77 1.29
N THR A 253 16.95 13.48 0.00
CA THR A 253 15.98 12.68 -0.76
C THR A 253 15.93 11.24 -0.23
N LEU A 254 17.10 10.64 0.00
CA LEU A 254 17.19 9.29 0.55
C LEU A 254 16.64 9.23 2.00
N ALA A 255 16.96 10.23 2.82
CA ALA A 255 16.50 10.32 4.19
C ALA A 255 14.95 10.43 4.30
N GLY A 256 14.30 11.03 3.28
CA GLY A 256 12.85 11.12 3.20
C GLY A 256 12.15 9.75 3.11
N SER A 257 12.86 8.70 2.70
CA SER A 257 12.35 7.34 2.58
C SER A 257 13.01 6.36 3.58
N ALA A 258 13.49 6.86 4.71
CA ALA A 258 14.15 6.07 5.73
C ALA A 258 13.20 5.76 6.90
N VAL A 259 12.84 4.48 7.10
CA VAL A 259 12.00 4.04 8.22
C VAL A 259 12.58 4.46 9.57
N ASP A 260 13.93 4.41 9.71
CA ASP A 260 14.57 4.81 10.97
C ASP A 260 14.53 6.32 11.23
N ALA A 261 14.31 7.14 10.21
CA ALA A 261 14.09 8.59 10.39
C ALA A 261 12.68 8.90 10.94
N VAL A 262 11.70 8.04 10.65
CA VAL A 262 10.30 8.20 11.04
C VAL A 262 9.82 7.15 12.05
N ALA A 263 10.75 6.38 12.62
CA ALA A 263 10.44 5.24 13.50
C ALA A 263 9.59 5.65 14.73
N SER A 264 9.74 6.87 15.23
CA SER A 264 8.93 7.37 16.34
C SER A 264 7.43 7.41 16.03
N ASN A 265 7.04 7.56 14.76
CA ASN A 265 5.62 7.55 14.36
C ASN A 265 4.99 6.17 14.54
N LEU A 266 5.79 5.10 14.54
CA LEU A 266 5.31 3.74 14.81
C LEU A 266 4.93 3.51 16.26
N CYS A 267 5.26 4.43 17.19
CA CYS A 267 4.87 4.29 18.58
C CYS A 267 3.36 4.44 18.83
N CYS A 268 2.64 5.00 17.87
CA CYS A 268 1.18 5.04 17.86
C CYS A 268 0.54 3.87 17.09
N VAL A 269 1.35 2.92 16.63
CA VAL A 269 0.90 1.80 15.80
C VAL A 269 1.37 0.50 16.40
N ARG A 270 0.46 -0.43 16.69
CA ARG A 270 0.85 -1.78 17.13
C ARG A 270 1.72 -2.42 16.04
N SER A 271 2.95 -2.79 16.37
CA SER A 271 3.94 -3.24 15.39
C SER A 271 4.36 -4.70 15.61
N LEU A 272 4.33 -5.50 14.55
CA LEU A 272 4.96 -6.82 14.51
C LEU A 272 6.14 -6.79 13.53
N LEU A 273 7.32 -7.01 14.05
CA LEU A 273 8.55 -7.08 13.27
C LEU A 273 8.96 -8.55 13.15
N ARG A 274 9.03 -9.07 11.93
CA ARG A 274 9.32 -10.49 11.68
C ARG A 274 10.41 -10.69 10.66
N ILE A 275 11.26 -11.71 10.88
CA ILE A 275 12.31 -12.10 9.94
C ILE A 275 12.72 -13.55 10.13
N GLY A 276 13.19 -14.19 9.06
CA GLY A 276 13.86 -15.47 9.17
C GLY A 276 15.28 -15.32 9.72
N GLY A 277 15.64 -16.13 10.69
CA GLY A 277 16.99 -16.08 11.30
C GLY A 277 18.11 -16.48 10.36
N LYS A 278 17.77 -17.14 9.22
CA LYS A 278 18.68 -17.51 8.12
C LYS A 278 18.40 -16.72 6.85
N ASP A 279 17.83 -15.52 6.97
CA ASP A 279 17.57 -14.65 5.81
C ASP A 279 18.88 -14.07 5.30
N GLU A 280 19.24 -14.45 4.06
CA GLU A 280 20.44 -13.98 3.37
C GLU A 280 20.13 -12.82 2.41
N ALA A 281 18.87 -12.67 1.98
CA ALA A 281 18.46 -11.59 1.09
C ALA A 281 18.28 -10.27 1.85
N VAL A 282 17.66 -10.33 3.03
CA VAL A 282 17.58 -9.22 3.98
C VAL A 282 18.11 -9.71 5.33
N PRO A 283 19.38 -9.50 5.63
CA PRO A 283 19.97 -10.00 6.86
C PRO A 283 19.25 -9.54 8.12
N PRO A 284 19.10 -10.41 9.15
CA PRO A 284 18.31 -10.11 10.35
C PRO A 284 18.69 -8.84 11.11
N TYR A 285 19.94 -8.36 10.96
CA TYR A 285 20.40 -7.14 11.62
C TYR A 285 19.56 -5.90 11.23
N HIS A 286 18.97 -5.88 10.04
CA HIS A 286 18.09 -4.79 9.61
C HIS A 286 16.84 -4.70 10.51
N MET A 287 16.17 -5.83 10.72
CA MET A 287 14.99 -5.88 11.58
C MET A 287 15.33 -5.67 13.05
N ARG A 288 16.47 -6.21 13.51
CA ARG A 288 16.99 -5.94 14.87
C ARG A 288 17.27 -4.46 15.09
N ARG A 289 17.70 -3.72 14.05
CA ARG A 289 17.89 -2.27 14.11
C ARG A 289 16.56 -1.55 14.28
N ILE A 290 15.54 -1.87 13.47
CA ILE A 290 14.20 -1.28 13.59
C ILE A 290 13.63 -1.57 14.99
N SER A 291 13.70 -2.82 15.45
CA SER A 291 13.22 -3.22 16.77
C SER A 291 13.85 -2.41 17.91
N ARG A 292 15.15 -2.14 17.84
CA ARG A 292 15.83 -1.30 18.85
C ARG A 292 15.35 0.15 18.83
N LEU A 293 14.99 0.69 17.66
CA LEU A 293 14.51 2.06 17.53
C LEU A 293 13.12 2.26 18.12
N ILE A 294 12.28 1.23 18.07
CA ILE A 294 10.89 1.27 18.59
C ILE A 294 10.70 0.37 19.83
N LYS A 295 11.76 0.09 20.58
CA LYS A 295 11.72 -0.82 21.74
C LYS A 295 10.76 -0.36 22.85
N ASP A 296 10.55 0.95 22.97
CA ASP A 296 9.68 1.56 23.97
C ASP A 296 8.24 1.80 23.43
N CYS A 297 7.97 1.33 22.20
CA CYS A 297 6.66 1.42 21.56
C CYS A 297 5.92 0.08 21.65
N PRO A 298 4.59 0.03 21.39
CA PRO A 298 3.82 -1.21 21.29
C PRO A 298 4.30 -2.10 20.14
N SER A 299 5.40 -2.83 20.34
CA SER A 299 6.06 -3.61 19.29
C SER A 299 6.45 -5.00 19.78
N GLU A 300 6.34 -5.95 18.87
CA GLU A 300 6.76 -7.33 19.04
C GLU A 300 7.81 -7.64 17.96
N TYR A 301 8.89 -8.32 18.35
CA TYR A 301 9.93 -8.78 17.44
C TYR A 301 10.03 -10.30 17.46
N GLU A 302 10.01 -10.91 16.29
CA GLU A 302 10.15 -12.34 16.10
C GLU A 302 11.19 -12.65 15.02
N GLU A 303 12.27 -13.31 15.41
CA GLU A 303 13.26 -13.90 14.52
C GLU A 303 13.04 -15.40 14.48
N VAL A 304 12.57 -15.94 13.33
CA VAL A 304 12.23 -17.35 13.19
C VAL A 304 13.49 -18.15 12.86
N PRO A 305 14.04 -18.95 13.78
CA PRO A 305 15.45 -19.41 13.74
C PRO A 305 15.83 -20.24 12.50
N SER A 306 14.92 -21.05 11.99
CA SER A 306 15.19 -21.99 10.88
C SER A 306 14.80 -21.47 9.51
N LYS A 307 14.18 -20.29 9.42
CA LYS A 307 13.61 -19.75 8.18
C LYS A 307 14.56 -18.80 7.49
N GLY A 308 14.57 -18.86 6.15
CA GLY A 308 15.25 -17.91 5.29
C GLY A 308 14.37 -16.72 4.93
N HIS A 309 14.61 -16.10 3.77
CA HIS A 309 13.84 -14.94 3.29
C HIS A 309 12.37 -15.28 3.04
N TRP A 310 12.10 -16.45 2.41
CA TRP A 310 10.77 -16.99 2.18
C TRP A 310 10.61 -18.29 2.94
N TRP A 311 9.56 -18.42 3.76
CA TRP A 311 9.12 -19.71 4.30
C TRP A 311 7.68 -19.95 3.87
N TRP A 312 7.53 -20.03 2.59
CA TRP A 312 6.26 -20.38 2.00
C TRP A 312 5.99 -21.86 2.25
N ASP A 313 5.31 -22.13 3.32
CA ASP A 313 5.03 -23.50 3.72
C ASP A 313 3.62 -23.91 3.29
N SER A 314 3.49 -24.34 2.04
CA SER A 314 2.22 -24.82 1.49
C SER A 314 1.86 -26.23 1.94
N VAL A 315 2.78 -26.97 2.61
CA VAL A 315 2.51 -28.31 3.17
C VAL A 315 1.86 -28.26 4.53
N VAL A 316 1.92 -27.13 5.22
CA VAL A 316 1.24 -26.95 6.49
C VAL A 316 -0.16 -26.42 6.22
N ALA A 317 -1.17 -27.17 6.62
CA ALA A 317 -2.56 -26.75 6.49
C ALA A 317 -2.81 -25.40 7.17
N ASN A 318 -3.52 -24.51 6.50
CA ASN A 318 -3.82 -23.15 6.95
C ASN A 318 -2.61 -22.22 7.10
N ASP A 319 -1.51 -22.54 6.48
CA ASP A 319 -0.31 -21.70 6.49
C ASP A 319 -0.18 -20.93 5.17
N GLY A 320 -0.20 -19.62 5.25
CA GLY A 320 0.10 -18.69 4.16
C GLY A 320 1.57 -18.29 4.11
N GLY A 321 2.44 -18.98 4.84
CA GLY A 321 3.88 -18.69 4.92
C GLY A 321 4.17 -17.36 5.63
N ALA A 322 5.27 -16.72 5.25
CA ALA A 322 5.77 -15.49 5.90
C ALA A 322 4.74 -14.38 6.03
N VAL A 323 3.73 -14.31 5.15
CA VAL A 323 2.77 -13.20 5.11
C VAL A 323 1.42 -13.51 5.75
N ASN A 324 1.04 -14.78 5.89
CA ASN A 324 -0.29 -15.14 6.41
C ASN A 324 -0.31 -16.47 7.18
N ASP A 325 0.75 -16.82 7.89
CA ASP A 325 0.74 -17.94 8.81
C ASP A 325 -0.14 -17.64 10.06
N GLU A 326 -0.26 -18.62 10.96
CA GLU A 326 -1.09 -18.49 12.15
C GLU A 326 -0.67 -17.29 13.01
N ARG A 327 0.64 -17.01 13.13
CA ARG A 327 1.16 -15.87 13.89
C ARG A 327 0.72 -14.54 13.28
N MET A 328 0.79 -14.43 11.96
CA MET A 328 0.37 -13.23 11.23
C MET A 328 -1.14 -13.02 11.33
N ARG A 329 -1.94 -14.08 11.13
CA ARG A 329 -3.41 -13.99 11.25
C ARG A 329 -3.85 -13.56 12.65
N ARG A 330 -3.20 -14.10 13.69
CA ARG A 330 -3.44 -13.69 15.08
C ARG A 330 -3.15 -12.20 15.25
N PHE A 331 -2.00 -11.73 14.79
CA PHE A 331 -1.63 -10.32 14.87
C PHE A 331 -2.66 -9.42 14.16
N PHE A 332 -3.09 -9.76 12.94
CA PHE A 332 -4.09 -8.97 12.23
C PHE A 332 -5.43 -8.89 12.98
N ASN A 333 -5.88 -10.01 13.53
CA ASN A 333 -7.11 -10.05 14.32
C ASN A 333 -7.01 -9.19 15.58
N GLU A 334 -5.90 -9.26 16.29
CA GLU A 334 -5.63 -8.45 17.48
C GLU A 334 -5.55 -6.95 17.13
N ALA A 335 -4.85 -6.59 16.05
CA ALA A 335 -4.71 -5.20 15.62
C ALA A 335 -6.07 -4.58 15.23
N PHE A 336 -6.93 -5.32 14.53
CA PHE A 336 -8.28 -4.85 14.21
C PHE A 336 -9.24 -4.82 15.42
N SER A 337 -8.93 -5.53 16.48
CA SER A 337 -9.75 -5.59 17.70
C SER A 337 -9.27 -4.62 18.77
N SER A 338 -8.09 -4.05 18.62
CA SER A 338 -7.54 -3.13 19.60
C SER A 338 -8.32 -1.80 19.60
N HIS A 339 -8.64 -1.33 20.81
CA HIS A 339 -9.28 -0.02 21.03
C HIS A 339 -8.26 1.03 21.52
N ASP A 340 -6.98 0.67 21.49
CA ASP A 340 -5.93 1.56 21.95
C ASP A 340 -5.79 2.74 20.98
N ASP A 341 -6.36 3.86 21.35
CA ASP A 341 -6.02 5.13 20.73
C ASP A 341 -4.65 5.58 21.28
N CYS A 342 -3.82 6.10 20.40
CA CYS A 342 -2.52 6.64 20.81
C CYS A 342 -2.71 7.73 21.87
N GLN A 343 -2.54 7.36 23.13
CA GLN A 343 -2.73 8.28 24.29
C GLN A 343 -1.47 9.09 24.59
N VAL A 344 -0.39 8.88 23.87
CA VAL A 344 0.89 9.51 24.21
C VAL A 344 1.15 10.65 23.25
N GLY A 345 1.49 11.81 23.78
CA GLY A 345 1.90 12.99 23.03
C GLY A 345 3.23 12.78 22.29
N TYR A 346 3.28 11.79 21.39
CA TYR A 346 4.36 11.63 20.46
C TYR A 346 4.24 12.67 19.37
N GLU A 347 5.31 13.40 19.17
CA GLU A 347 5.40 14.34 18.09
C GLU A 347 5.54 13.57 16.77
N HIS A 348 4.60 13.78 15.87
CA HIS A 348 4.68 13.18 14.52
C HIS A 348 5.84 13.78 13.75
N VAL A 349 6.76 12.92 13.30
CA VAL A 349 7.89 13.33 12.47
C VAL A 349 7.46 13.26 11.01
N THR A 350 7.40 14.40 10.33
CA THR A 350 7.11 14.46 8.91
C THR A 350 8.40 14.44 8.09
N THR A 351 8.35 13.76 6.97
CA THR A 351 9.35 13.82 5.91
C THR A 351 8.81 14.64 4.73
N ASN A 352 9.63 14.92 3.73
CA ASN A 352 9.16 15.58 2.50
C ASN A 352 8.02 14.83 1.82
N VAL A 353 7.96 13.51 1.97
CA VAL A 353 6.90 12.67 1.43
C VAL A 353 5.58 12.94 2.16
N ASP A 354 5.61 13.09 3.48
CA ASP A 354 4.43 13.38 4.28
C ASP A 354 3.83 14.75 3.92
N ALA A 355 4.67 15.75 3.66
CA ALA A 355 4.22 17.06 3.18
C ALA A 355 3.51 16.96 1.82
N VAL A 356 3.95 16.07 0.93
CA VAL A 356 3.28 15.79 -0.35
C VAL A 356 1.96 15.06 -0.15
N LEU A 357 1.84 14.24 0.89
CA LEU A 357 0.62 13.48 1.21
C LEU A 357 -0.44 14.34 1.93
N GLY A 358 -0.14 15.57 2.30
CA GLY A 358 -1.05 16.44 3.03
C GLY A 358 -1.29 16.01 4.48
N SER A 359 -0.43 15.16 5.04
CA SER A 359 -0.55 14.67 6.41
C SER A 359 -0.06 15.67 7.47
N CYS A 360 0.31 16.88 7.08
CA CYS A 360 0.63 17.97 8.01
C CYS A 360 -0.57 18.52 8.81
N GLY A 361 -1.77 17.96 8.66
CA GLY A 361 -3.03 18.52 9.15
C GLY A 361 -3.51 18.09 10.53
N TYR A 362 -2.73 17.43 11.36
CA TYR A 362 -3.17 17.07 12.72
C TYR A 362 -2.06 17.27 13.75
N SER A 363 -1.82 18.51 14.16
CA SER A 363 -1.20 18.77 15.45
C SER A 363 -2.28 19.06 16.48
N GLU A 364 -2.83 18.04 17.11
CA GLU A 364 -3.42 18.26 18.43
C GLU A 364 -2.33 18.76 19.38
N ARG A 365 -2.64 19.83 20.11
CA ARG A 365 -1.74 20.51 21.03
C ARG A 365 -1.12 19.53 22.02
N ALA A 366 0.10 19.09 21.78
CA ALA A 366 0.93 18.50 22.81
C ALA A 366 1.70 19.61 23.53
N THR A 367 1.16 20.06 24.64
CA THR A 367 1.94 20.79 25.64
C THR A 367 2.79 19.79 26.40
N SER A 368 4.08 19.64 26.07
CA SER A 368 5.11 19.37 27.06
C SER A 368 6.50 19.21 26.45
N ARG A 369 7.41 19.91 27.06
CA ARG A 369 8.88 19.80 27.17
C ARG A 369 9.63 19.17 26.00
N ALA A 370 10.19 20.05 25.19
CA ALA A 370 11.22 19.75 24.19
C ALA A 370 12.39 19.00 24.82
N ARG A 371 12.62 17.75 24.42
CA ARG A 371 13.95 17.15 24.46
C ARG A 371 14.66 17.48 23.15
N SER A 372 15.90 17.90 23.27
CA SER A 372 16.77 18.34 22.19
C SER A 372 16.92 17.28 21.10
N GLY A 373 16.21 17.44 19.99
CA GLY A 373 16.45 16.70 18.75
C GLY A 373 17.49 17.40 17.87
N PRO A 374 18.06 16.74 16.85
CA PRO A 374 19.02 17.31 15.94
C PRO A 374 18.52 18.61 15.30
N ILE A 375 19.43 19.53 14.99
CA ILE A 375 19.12 20.90 14.51
C ILE A 375 18.26 20.92 13.23
N TRP A 376 18.34 19.90 12.40
CA TRP A 376 17.57 19.76 11.18
C TRP A 376 16.06 19.46 11.42
N GLN A 377 15.68 18.77 12.51
CA GLN A 377 14.29 18.54 12.87
C GLN A 377 13.56 19.85 13.22
N ARG A 378 14.25 20.83 13.82
CA ARG A 378 13.66 22.13 14.15
C ARG A 378 13.35 23.00 12.92
N ARG A 379 14.14 22.90 11.84
CA ARG A 379 13.91 23.67 10.61
C ARG A 379 12.68 23.20 9.84
N TRP A 380 12.42 21.89 9.81
CA TRP A 380 11.28 21.32 9.09
C TRP A 380 9.94 21.60 9.79
N ARG A 381 9.90 21.66 11.12
CA ARG A 381 8.69 22.02 11.90
C ARG A 381 8.18 23.43 11.57
N GLN A 382 9.06 24.37 11.30
CA GLN A 382 8.69 25.72 10.90
C GLN A 382 8.10 25.78 9.49
N TYR A 383 8.52 24.92 8.58
CA TYR A 383 8.03 24.90 7.19
C TYR A 383 6.61 24.32 7.08
N CYS A 384 6.26 23.30 7.84
CA CYS A 384 4.90 22.76 7.87
C CYS A 384 3.88 23.74 8.48
N ARG A 385 4.27 24.52 9.49
CA ARG A 385 3.39 25.55 10.09
C ARG A 385 3.03 26.68 9.12
N TYR A 386 3.87 26.99 8.17
CA TYR A 386 3.64 28.13 7.23
C TYR A 386 2.66 27.80 6.10
N ARG A 387 2.37 26.52 5.83
CA ARG A 387 1.41 26.12 4.79
C ARG A 387 -0.03 25.95 5.27
N ASP A 388 -0.25 25.75 6.57
CA ASP A 388 -1.60 25.61 7.13
C ASP A 388 -2.37 26.95 7.17
N GLU A 389 -1.65 28.08 7.19
CA GLU A 389 -2.30 29.42 7.18
C GLU A 389 -2.72 29.86 5.78
N ASP A 390 -2.08 29.33 4.72
CA ASP A 390 -2.41 29.71 3.33
C ASP A 390 -3.53 28.87 2.68
N LEU A 391 -3.95 27.75 3.30
CA LEU A 391 -5.01 26.89 2.77
C LEU A 391 -6.40 27.19 3.35
N SER A 392 -6.52 28.15 4.27
CA SER A 392 -7.80 28.57 4.84
C SER A 392 -8.50 29.71 4.06
N LEU A 393 -7.93 30.17 2.94
CA LEU A 393 -8.51 31.22 2.10
C LEU A 393 -8.60 30.74 0.64
N ARG A 394 -9.52 29.80 0.33
CA ARG A 394 -10.38 29.83 -0.90
C ARG A 394 -11.22 28.57 -0.98
#